data_97c59cf36233add7af479b907da7e539
#
_entry.id   97c59cf36233add7af479b907da7e539
#
_cell.length_a   1.000
_cell.length_b   1.000
_cell.length_c   1.000
_cell.angle_alpha   90.00
_cell.angle_beta   90.00
_cell.angle_gamma   90.00
#
_symmetry.space_group_name_H-M   'P 1'
#
loop_
_entity.id
_entity.type
_entity.pdbx_description
1 polymer ?
#
loop_
_entity_poly.entity_id
_entity_poly.type
_entity_poly.pdbx_seq_one_letter_code
_entity_poly.pdbx_strand_id
1 'polypeptide(L)'
;MKYIHGTEDFTLDKDSAVTLGKFDGVHMGHQKLISIVEEKAKQNNILAAAFTFDRIPLSICPQRQQHFITTNSERRAFMESLGINALIEYPFTEKLMNTDAGEFIEDIIIRKLRAKVVVVGTDYHFGKGRSGDADMLVKCGSEYGFETIVVEKEKYQDYTYENNSKLMN
;
A
#
# COMPACT_ATOMS: atom_id res chain seq x y z
N MET A 1 7.16 6.21 -14.23
CA MET A 1 6.18 5.94 -13.16
C MET A 1 5.36 7.19 -12.89
N LYS A 2 4.05 7.04 -12.83
CA LYS A 2 3.17 8.12 -12.41
C LYS A 2 3.28 8.31 -10.90
N TYR A 3 3.47 9.54 -10.45
CA TYR A 3 3.63 9.86 -9.05
C TYR A 3 2.55 10.86 -8.60
N ILE A 4 1.75 10.47 -7.62
CA ILE A 4 0.65 11.28 -7.06
C ILE A 4 0.97 11.51 -5.58
N HIS A 5 1.12 12.77 -5.20
CA HIS A 5 1.54 13.15 -3.85
C HIS A 5 0.74 14.36 -3.36
N GLY A 6 0.29 14.29 -2.11
CA GLY A 6 -0.27 15.43 -1.40
C GLY A 6 -1.66 15.86 -1.87
N THR A 7 -2.37 15.02 -2.61
CA THR A 7 -3.73 15.32 -3.03
C THR A 7 -4.67 14.15 -2.76
N GLU A 8 -5.87 14.48 -2.31
CA GLU A 8 -6.98 13.53 -2.19
C GLU A 8 -7.74 13.43 -3.52
N ASP A 9 -7.56 14.40 -4.40
CA ASP A 9 -8.30 14.51 -5.64
C ASP A 9 -7.52 13.86 -6.79
N PHE A 10 -7.69 12.55 -6.90
CA PHE A 10 -7.17 11.80 -8.03
C PHE A 10 -8.07 10.60 -8.35
N THR A 11 -7.99 10.14 -9.56
CA THR A 11 -8.56 8.86 -10.00
C THR A 11 -7.60 8.28 -11.04
N LEU A 12 -7.20 7.02 -10.88
CA LEU A 12 -6.38 6.38 -11.88
C LEU A 12 -7.17 6.25 -13.19
N ASP A 13 -6.48 6.40 -14.31
CA ASP A 13 -7.10 6.36 -15.64
C ASP A 13 -7.35 4.94 -16.15
N LYS A 14 -6.83 3.92 -15.46
CA LYS A 14 -7.01 2.50 -15.78
C LYS A 14 -7.25 1.71 -14.51
N ASP A 15 -7.76 0.52 -14.67
CA ASP A 15 -7.86 -0.44 -13.57
C ASP A 15 -6.46 -0.81 -13.07
N SER A 16 -6.37 -1.22 -11.82
CA SER A 16 -5.09 -1.47 -11.18
C SER A 16 -5.05 -2.75 -10.36
N ALA A 17 -3.84 -3.29 -10.23
CA ALA A 17 -3.46 -4.17 -9.13
C ALA A 17 -2.68 -3.31 -8.16
N VAL A 18 -3.06 -3.28 -6.89
CA VAL A 18 -2.51 -2.36 -5.92
C VAL A 18 -2.07 -3.08 -4.65
N THR A 19 -0.93 -2.66 -4.10
CA THR A 19 -0.54 -3.01 -2.75
C THR A 19 -0.68 -1.78 -1.84
N LEU A 20 -1.12 -2.02 -0.63
CA LEU A 20 -1.36 -1.00 0.39
C LEU A 20 -0.42 -1.22 1.56
N GLY A 21 0.26 -0.19 2.01
CA GLY A 21 1.17 -0.31 3.15
C GLY A 21 1.96 0.96 3.42
N LYS A 22 2.83 0.92 4.42
CA LYS A 22 3.70 2.05 4.76
C LYS A 22 4.92 2.14 3.86
N PHE A 23 5.49 1.02 3.51
CA PHE A 23 6.69 0.91 2.64
C PHE A 23 7.86 1.79 3.10
N ASP A 24 7.99 2.00 4.38
CA ASP A 24 9.14 2.67 4.95
C ASP A 24 10.31 1.69 5.03
N GLY A 25 11.47 2.12 4.57
CA GLY A 25 12.61 1.23 4.45
C GLY A 25 12.25 0.04 3.57
N VAL A 26 12.01 0.25 2.28
CA VAL A 26 11.51 -0.80 1.37
C VAL A 26 12.43 -2.02 1.41
N HIS A 27 12.15 -2.91 2.33
CA HIS A 27 12.90 -4.14 2.56
C HIS A 27 12.50 -5.23 1.58
N MET A 28 13.32 -6.26 1.54
CA MET A 28 13.08 -7.44 0.70
C MET A 28 11.69 -8.07 0.91
N GLY A 29 11.12 -7.94 2.12
CA GLY A 29 9.76 -8.39 2.40
C GLY A 29 8.69 -7.65 1.60
N HIS A 30 8.85 -6.34 1.45
CA HIS A 30 7.94 -5.53 0.62
C HIS A 30 8.09 -5.85 -0.87
N GLN A 31 9.27 -6.29 -1.30
CA GLN A 31 9.51 -6.69 -2.69
C GLN A 31 8.61 -7.84 -3.10
N LYS A 32 8.30 -8.75 -2.18
CA LYS A 32 7.39 -9.86 -2.46
C LYS A 32 5.99 -9.36 -2.77
N LEU A 33 5.48 -8.41 -1.99
CA LEU A 33 4.17 -7.79 -2.24
C LEU A 33 4.15 -7.09 -3.60
N ILE A 34 5.17 -6.33 -3.90
CA ILE A 34 5.32 -5.59 -5.16
C ILE A 34 5.45 -6.55 -6.34
N SER A 35 6.21 -7.62 -6.19
CA SER A 35 6.37 -8.66 -7.20
C SER A 35 5.03 -9.29 -7.59
N ILE A 36 4.18 -9.57 -6.60
CA ILE A 36 2.84 -10.12 -6.85
C ILE A 36 1.96 -9.10 -7.58
N VAL A 37 2.02 -7.83 -7.18
CA VAL A 37 1.29 -6.75 -7.85
C VAL A 37 1.71 -6.64 -9.32
N GLU A 38 3.01 -6.64 -9.58
CA GLU A 38 3.55 -6.54 -10.94
C GLU A 38 3.09 -7.72 -11.80
N GLU A 39 3.18 -8.94 -11.26
CA GLU A 39 2.75 -10.14 -11.96
C GLU A 39 1.26 -10.08 -12.31
N LYS A 40 0.41 -9.74 -11.34
CA LYS A 40 -1.04 -9.63 -11.55
C LYS A 40 -1.39 -8.52 -12.52
N ALA A 41 -0.68 -7.41 -12.47
CA ALA A 41 -0.87 -6.31 -13.40
C ALA A 41 -0.59 -6.73 -14.85
N LYS A 42 0.50 -7.46 -15.06
CA LYS A 42 0.85 -7.99 -16.39
C LYS A 42 -0.17 -9.00 -16.89
N GLN A 43 -0.58 -9.94 -16.03
CA GLN A 43 -1.55 -10.98 -16.40
C GLN A 43 -2.90 -10.39 -16.82
N ASN A 44 -3.32 -9.29 -16.21
CA ASN A 44 -4.62 -8.67 -16.44
C ASN A 44 -4.55 -7.43 -17.33
N ASN A 45 -3.36 -7.03 -17.77
CA ASN A 45 -3.14 -5.83 -18.57
C ASN A 45 -3.69 -4.57 -17.89
N ILE A 46 -3.36 -4.40 -16.61
CA ILE A 46 -3.75 -3.26 -15.77
C ILE A 46 -2.52 -2.61 -15.14
N LEU A 47 -2.70 -1.49 -14.48
CA LEU A 47 -1.60 -0.78 -13.81
C LEU A 47 -1.10 -1.54 -12.57
N ALA A 48 0.20 -1.51 -12.36
CA ALA A 48 0.81 -1.92 -11.10
C ALA A 48 0.94 -0.69 -10.21
N ALA A 49 0.21 -0.66 -9.10
CA ALA A 49 0.14 0.51 -8.23
C ALA A 49 0.57 0.19 -6.81
N ALA A 50 1.15 1.16 -6.14
CA ALA A 50 1.42 1.13 -4.71
C ALA A 50 0.77 2.34 -4.05
N PHE A 51 0.07 2.10 -2.95
CA PHE A 51 -0.61 3.13 -2.18
C PHE A 51 -0.01 3.19 -0.79
N THR A 52 0.45 4.36 -0.39
CA THR A 52 1.00 4.61 0.93
C THR A 52 0.53 5.96 1.44
N PHE A 53 0.69 6.19 2.73
CA PHE A 53 0.40 7.48 3.31
C PHE A 53 1.64 8.35 3.34
N ASP A 54 1.43 9.64 3.21
CA ASP A 54 2.43 10.63 3.53
C ASP A 54 2.68 10.63 5.04
N ARG A 55 3.70 11.34 5.49
CA ARG A 55 4.02 11.42 6.91
C ARG A 55 2.83 11.97 7.70
N ILE A 56 2.56 11.35 8.85
CA ILE A 56 1.53 11.84 9.76
C ILE A 56 2.00 13.17 10.34
N PRO A 57 1.28 14.29 10.12
CA PRO A 57 1.68 15.57 10.71
C PRO A 57 1.71 15.53 12.23
N LEU A 58 2.69 16.20 12.84
CA LEU A 58 2.78 16.29 14.29
C LEU A 58 1.56 16.99 14.90
N SER A 59 0.89 17.85 14.14
CA SER A 59 -0.37 18.46 14.54
C SER A 59 -1.50 17.44 14.75
N ILE A 60 -1.45 16.31 14.07
CA ILE A 60 -2.45 15.24 14.19
C ILE A 60 -2.05 14.25 15.29
N CYS A 61 -0.77 13.91 15.35
CA CYS A 61 -0.26 12.94 16.33
C CYS A 61 1.08 13.42 16.91
N PRO A 62 1.07 14.39 17.84
CA PRO A 62 2.32 14.99 18.35
C PRO A 62 3.19 14.04 19.16
N GLN A 63 2.62 12.94 19.67
CA GLN A 63 3.35 11.97 20.48
C GLN A 63 4.05 10.89 19.65
N ARG A 64 3.80 10.84 18.35
CA ARG A 64 4.34 9.79 17.49
C ARG A 64 5.67 10.21 16.90
N GLN A 65 6.75 9.66 17.44
CA GLN A 65 8.06 9.80 16.82
C GLN A 65 8.08 8.97 15.54
N GLN A 66 8.27 9.65 14.43
CA GLN A 66 8.36 9.01 13.14
C GLN A 66 9.83 8.93 12.73
N HIS A 67 10.39 7.72 12.85
CA HIS A 67 11.72 7.43 12.35
C HIS A 67 11.58 6.80 10.96
N PHE A 68 11.93 7.57 9.94
CA PHE A 68 11.89 7.09 8.56
C PHE A 68 13.27 6.60 8.16
N ILE A 69 13.33 5.36 7.69
CA ILE A 69 14.56 4.71 7.23
C ILE A 69 14.94 5.22 5.85
N THR A 70 13.96 5.48 4.99
CA THR A 70 14.16 5.96 3.62
C THR A 70 13.52 7.32 3.40
N THR A 71 14.10 8.11 2.51
CA THR A 71 13.49 9.35 2.03
C THR A 71 12.38 9.02 1.03
N ASN A 72 11.49 9.99 0.78
CA ASN A 72 10.47 9.84 -0.25
C ASN A 72 11.09 9.60 -1.64
N SER A 73 12.19 10.30 -1.94
CA SER A 73 12.91 10.12 -3.21
C SER A 73 13.46 8.70 -3.38
N GLU A 74 14.06 8.16 -2.33
CA GLU A 74 14.58 6.79 -2.32
C GLU A 74 13.45 5.78 -2.51
N ARG A 75 12.33 5.97 -1.82
CA ARG A 75 11.17 5.11 -1.95
C ARG A 75 10.61 5.12 -3.38
N ARG A 76 10.49 6.30 -3.98
CA ARG A 76 10.02 6.45 -5.37
C ARG A 76 10.93 5.73 -6.35
N ALA A 77 12.24 5.95 -6.25
CA ALA A 77 13.23 5.31 -7.11
C ALA A 77 13.17 3.80 -7.00
N PHE A 78 13.02 3.29 -5.79
CA PHE A 78 12.93 1.86 -5.53
C PHE A 78 11.65 1.25 -6.11
N MET A 79 10.51 1.88 -5.90
CA MET A 79 9.24 1.43 -6.46
C MET A 79 9.27 1.38 -7.99
N GLU A 80 9.83 2.41 -8.60
CA GLU A 80 9.99 2.47 -10.05
C GLU A 80 10.87 1.35 -10.57
N SER A 81 11.98 1.07 -9.87
CA SER A 81 12.90 -0.01 -10.25
C SER A 81 12.25 -1.40 -10.18
N LEU A 82 11.23 -1.56 -9.36
CA LEU A 82 10.50 -2.82 -9.20
C LEU A 82 9.28 -2.96 -10.13
N GLY A 83 9.09 -2.01 -11.04
CA GLY A 83 8.03 -2.10 -12.04
C GLY A 83 6.69 -1.49 -11.64
N ILE A 84 6.64 -0.70 -10.57
CA ILE A 84 5.42 0.03 -10.19
C ILE A 84 5.16 1.14 -11.22
N ASN A 85 3.93 1.20 -11.74
CA ASN A 85 3.51 2.20 -12.73
C ASN A 85 2.91 3.45 -12.09
N ALA A 86 2.33 3.33 -10.91
CA ALA A 86 1.73 4.44 -10.19
C ALA A 86 2.00 4.31 -8.69
N LEU A 87 2.60 5.34 -8.11
CA LEU A 87 2.82 5.45 -6.67
C LEU A 87 1.96 6.58 -6.14
N ILE A 88 1.09 6.26 -5.19
CA ILE A 88 0.22 7.22 -4.54
C ILE A 88 0.69 7.40 -3.10
N GLU A 89 1.11 8.62 -2.76
CA GLU A 89 1.41 9.05 -1.40
C GLU A 89 0.26 9.95 -0.93
N TYR A 90 -0.73 9.31 -0.31
CA TYR A 90 -1.99 9.95 0.08
C TYR A 90 -1.78 10.82 1.33
N PRO A 91 -2.35 12.04 1.36
CA PRO A 91 -2.18 12.90 2.52
C PRO A 91 -2.86 12.33 3.75
N PHE A 92 -2.16 12.37 4.89
CA PHE A 92 -2.70 11.91 6.16
C PHE A 92 -3.37 13.08 6.88
N THR A 93 -4.71 13.07 6.90
CA THR A 93 -5.53 14.14 7.46
C THR A 93 -6.42 13.60 8.59
N GLU A 94 -6.99 14.50 9.39
CA GLU A 94 -8.00 14.11 10.40
C GLU A 94 -9.21 13.44 9.74
N LYS A 95 -9.61 13.91 8.56
CA LYS A 95 -10.69 13.29 7.78
C LYS A 95 -10.37 11.83 7.49
N LEU A 96 -9.15 11.55 7.06
CA LEU A 96 -8.71 10.17 6.78
C LEU A 96 -8.73 9.32 8.05
N MET A 97 -8.24 9.85 9.17
CA MET A 97 -8.26 9.16 10.47
C MET A 97 -9.67 8.76 10.89
N ASN A 98 -10.66 9.55 10.54
CA ASN A 98 -12.06 9.35 10.91
C ASN A 98 -12.89 8.68 9.81
N THR A 99 -12.25 8.25 8.72
CA THR A 99 -12.92 7.56 7.62
C THR A 99 -13.17 6.10 7.99
N ASP A 100 -14.42 5.66 7.94
CA ASP A 100 -14.78 4.26 8.19
C ASP A 100 -14.09 3.33 7.19
N ALA A 101 -13.84 2.09 7.62
CA ALA A 101 -13.23 1.07 6.77
C ALA A 101 -14.03 0.84 5.48
N GLY A 102 -15.35 0.81 5.55
CA GLY A 102 -16.22 0.69 4.38
C GLY A 102 -16.08 1.85 3.40
N GLU A 103 -16.05 3.08 3.90
CA GLU A 103 -15.82 4.27 3.07
C GLU A 103 -14.44 4.26 2.43
N PHE A 104 -13.43 3.81 3.16
CA PHE A 104 -12.07 3.68 2.63
C PHE A 104 -12.05 2.74 1.41
N ILE A 105 -12.74 1.61 1.52
CA ILE A 105 -12.82 0.65 0.41
C ILE A 105 -13.56 1.27 -0.79
N GLU A 106 -14.72 1.84 -0.57
CA GLU A 106 -15.53 2.41 -1.65
C GLU A 106 -14.87 3.61 -2.32
N ASP A 107 -14.34 4.53 -1.54
CA ASP A 107 -13.77 5.78 -2.04
C ASP A 107 -12.36 5.58 -2.61
N ILE A 108 -11.48 4.95 -1.85
CA ILE A 108 -10.06 4.87 -2.22
C ILE A 108 -9.80 3.64 -3.08
N ILE A 109 -10.17 2.46 -2.61
CA ILE A 109 -9.82 1.22 -3.32
C ILE A 109 -10.60 1.08 -4.62
N ILE A 110 -11.90 1.30 -4.59
CA ILE A 110 -12.76 1.09 -5.75
C ILE A 110 -12.75 2.29 -6.68
N ARG A 111 -13.11 3.47 -6.17
CA ARG A 111 -13.32 4.65 -7.02
C ARG A 111 -12.01 5.28 -7.48
N LYS A 112 -11.08 5.57 -6.57
CA LYS A 112 -9.84 6.28 -6.90
C LYS A 112 -8.78 5.39 -7.51
N LEU A 113 -8.54 4.24 -6.90
CA LEU A 113 -7.52 3.30 -7.36
C LEU A 113 -8.02 2.37 -8.46
N ARG A 114 -9.32 2.23 -8.63
CA ARG A 114 -9.93 1.31 -9.60
C ARG A 114 -9.34 -0.09 -9.48
N ALA A 115 -9.20 -0.56 -8.25
CA ALA A 115 -8.52 -1.82 -7.97
C ALA A 115 -9.32 -3.03 -8.43
N LYS A 116 -8.67 -3.92 -9.16
CA LYS A 116 -9.16 -5.25 -9.51
C LYS A 116 -8.44 -6.33 -8.74
N VAL A 117 -7.24 -6.03 -8.27
CA VAL A 117 -6.45 -6.90 -7.40
C VAL A 117 -5.88 -6.05 -6.27
N VAL A 118 -6.05 -6.52 -5.05
CA VAL A 118 -5.50 -5.88 -3.84
C VAL A 118 -4.57 -6.87 -3.16
N VAL A 119 -3.32 -6.46 -2.92
CA VAL A 119 -2.30 -7.31 -2.29
C VAL A 119 -1.88 -6.67 -0.98
N VAL A 120 -2.07 -7.37 0.12
CA VAL A 120 -1.73 -6.86 1.46
C VAL A 120 -1.09 -7.94 2.32
N GLY A 121 -0.37 -7.52 3.36
CA GLY A 121 0.09 -8.44 4.41
C GLY A 121 -1.05 -8.77 5.38
N THR A 122 -0.90 -9.88 6.10
CA THR A 122 -1.89 -10.32 7.11
C THR A 122 -2.10 -9.32 8.25
N ASP A 123 -1.11 -8.46 8.50
CA ASP A 123 -1.13 -7.45 9.55
C ASP A 123 -1.65 -6.08 9.08
N TYR A 124 -2.09 -5.97 7.84
CA TYR A 124 -2.59 -4.69 7.31
C TYR A 124 -3.92 -4.31 7.94
N HIS A 125 -4.00 -3.08 8.43
CA HIS A 125 -5.21 -2.48 8.99
C HIS A 125 -5.45 -1.11 8.39
N PHE A 126 -6.71 -0.74 8.28
CA PHE A 126 -7.12 0.53 7.71
C PHE A 126 -8.44 1.01 8.31
N GLY A 127 -8.80 2.24 8.00
CA GLY A 127 -10.04 2.83 8.51
C GLY A 127 -9.93 3.30 9.96
N LYS A 128 -10.95 3.98 10.42
CA LYS A 128 -11.03 4.53 11.77
C LYS A 128 -10.83 3.45 12.83
N GLY A 129 -9.91 3.72 13.77
CA GLY A 129 -9.62 2.78 14.85
C GLY A 129 -9.05 1.46 14.39
N ARG A 130 -8.46 1.40 13.20
CA ARG A 130 -7.93 0.17 12.60
C ARG A 130 -9.00 -0.91 12.44
N SER A 131 -10.24 -0.51 12.21
CA SER A 131 -11.38 -1.42 12.12
C SER A 131 -11.39 -2.30 10.89
N GLY A 132 -10.73 -1.87 9.81
CA GLY A 132 -10.55 -2.69 8.60
C GLY A 132 -9.31 -3.57 8.70
N ASP A 133 -9.39 -4.74 8.11
CA ASP A 133 -8.32 -5.74 8.10
C ASP A 133 -8.32 -6.52 6.78
N ALA A 134 -7.38 -7.47 6.66
CA ALA A 134 -7.26 -8.30 5.46
C ALA A 134 -8.51 -9.14 5.22
N ASP A 135 -9.13 -9.66 6.26
CA ASP A 135 -10.36 -10.47 6.13
C ASP A 135 -11.52 -9.64 5.57
N MET A 136 -11.63 -8.39 6.01
CA MET A 136 -12.63 -7.46 5.47
C MET A 136 -12.41 -7.20 3.98
N LEU A 137 -11.14 -7.05 3.56
CA LEU A 137 -10.81 -6.87 2.15
C LEU A 137 -11.20 -8.10 1.31
N VAL A 138 -10.96 -9.30 1.81
CA VAL A 138 -11.38 -10.53 1.12
C VAL A 138 -12.88 -10.55 0.95
N LYS A 139 -13.62 -10.27 2.01
CA LYS A 139 -15.09 -10.27 2.00
C LYS A 139 -15.64 -9.21 1.04
N CYS A 140 -15.15 -7.98 1.15
CA CYS A 140 -15.59 -6.88 0.29
C CYS A 140 -15.19 -7.11 -1.17
N GLY A 141 -14.06 -7.73 -1.41
CA GLY A 141 -13.61 -8.07 -2.76
C GLY A 141 -14.61 -8.99 -3.46
N SER A 142 -15.15 -9.97 -2.75
CA SER A 142 -16.19 -10.86 -3.28
C SER A 142 -17.46 -10.09 -3.64
N GLU A 143 -17.81 -9.08 -2.86
CA GLU A 143 -19.02 -8.27 -3.08
C GLU A 143 -18.82 -7.24 -4.20
N TYR A 144 -17.67 -6.58 -4.26
CA TYR A 144 -17.40 -5.45 -5.15
C TYR A 144 -16.63 -5.83 -6.42
N GLY A 145 -16.16 -7.05 -6.53
CA GLY A 145 -15.53 -7.55 -7.75
C GLY A 145 -14.03 -7.31 -7.86
N PHE A 146 -13.31 -7.32 -6.74
CA PHE A 146 -11.83 -7.36 -6.77
C PHE A 146 -11.29 -8.60 -6.06
N GLU A 147 -10.15 -9.09 -6.54
CA GLU A 147 -9.41 -10.18 -5.92
C GLU A 147 -8.55 -9.64 -4.78
N THR A 148 -8.54 -10.32 -3.63
CA THR A 148 -7.65 -9.97 -2.53
C THR A 148 -6.63 -11.08 -2.33
N ILE A 149 -5.35 -10.72 -2.36
CA ILE A 149 -4.24 -11.65 -2.08
C ILE A 149 -3.62 -11.22 -0.75
N VAL A 150 -3.69 -12.12 0.23
CA VAL A 150 -3.15 -11.87 1.56
C VAL A 150 -1.84 -12.66 1.70
N VAL A 151 -0.75 -11.93 1.96
CA VAL A 151 0.58 -12.52 2.10
C VAL A 151 0.90 -12.66 3.58
N GLU A 152 1.28 -13.85 3.99
CA GLU A 152 1.61 -14.13 5.39
C GLU A 152 2.80 -13.30 5.84
N LYS A 153 2.64 -12.60 6.94
CA LYS A 153 3.65 -11.73 7.54
C LYS A 153 4.96 -12.47 7.81
N GLU A 154 4.87 -13.69 8.29
CA GLU A 154 6.04 -14.52 8.62
C GLU A 154 6.96 -14.71 7.40
N LYS A 155 6.40 -14.97 6.24
CA LYS A 155 7.18 -15.23 5.02
C LYS A 155 7.99 -14.01 4.58
N TYR A 156 7.44 -12.81 4.64
CA TYR A 156 8.19 -11.62 4.23
C TYR A 156 9.08 -11.05 5.33
N GLN A 157 8.76 -11.27 6.60
CA GLN A 157 9.65 -10.90 7.72
C GLN A 157 10.89 -11.79 7.76
N ASP A 158 10.73 -13.08 7.60
CA ASP A 158 11.84 -14.02 7.56
C ASP A 158 12.80 -13.68 6.42
N TYR A 159 12.25 -13.39 5.27
CA TYR A 159 13.02 -12.97 4.10
C TYR A 159 13.82 -11.69 4.37
N THR A 160 13.20 -10.71 5.01
CA THR A 160 13.83 -9.44 5.40
C THR A 160 14.96 -9.68 6.41
N TYR A 161 14.73 -10.52 7.41
CA TYR A 161 15.72 -10.86 8.42
C TYR A 161 16.96 -11.52 7.83
N GLU A 162 16.78 -12.51 6.97
CA GLU A 162 17.88 -13.19 6.30
C GLU A 162 18.75 -12.23 5.49
N ASN A 163 18.13 -11.33 4.75
CA ASN A 163 18.86 -10.37 3.96
C ASN A 163 19.58 -9.31 4.79
N ASN A 164 18.98 -8.88 5.89
CA ASN A 164 19.64 -7.96 6.81
C ASN A 164 20.84 -8.63 7.50
N SER A 165 20.72 -9.90 7.85
CA SER A 165 21.84 -10.67 8.42
C SER A 165 23.01 -10.78 7.44
N LYS A 166 22.74 -10.99 6.16
CA LYS A 166 23.76 -11.04 5.12
C LYS A 166 24.43 -9.70 4.89
N LEU A 167 23.71 -8.60 5.02
CA LEU A 167 24.24 -7.25 4.88
C LEU A 167 25.10 -6.82 6.07
N MET A 168 24.85 -7.35 7.25
CA MET A 168 25.59 -7.04 8.47
C MET A 168 26.90 -7.84 8.61
N ASN A 169 27.07 -8.89 7.84
CA ASN A 169 28.27 -9.72 7.81
C ASN A 169 29.14 -9.38 6.60
#